data_2670f06d74f3e3073bc9d48253651ef8
#
_entry.id   2670f06d74f3e3073bc9d48253651ef8
#
_cell.length_a   1.000
_cell.length_b   1.000
_cell.length_c   1.000
_cell.angle_alpha   90.00
_cell.angle_beta   90.00
_cell.angle_gamma   90.00
#
_symmetry.space_group_name_H-M   'P 1'
#
loop_
_entity.id
_entity.type
_entity.pdbx_description
1 polymer ?
#
loop_
_entity_poly.entity_id
_entity_poly.type
_entity_poly.pdbx_seq_one_letter_code
_entity_poly.pdbx_strand_id
1 'polypeptide(L)'
;MKQPALGIVASLLVIAISLGFVSLFAFPTFAGWVAYLLICFIPMEIVIGITWGCRNPGFAARRQQPMKGILLALTALAVGVIVAAVHHRVVGGSISPPAPMLAMCIIASVLTTFWLAIMWGGWPFTKIFKNPVAAGLAMLVAAYLINYLIFRVFFNYEFMCGAPVYAAQLDPHGMFNAWNALVFYLTVIGVLFLSLNFDLWPFTASPAIMQQPTLGIVWTVVALIIGGGAYYIGVVAMGMDPVAFMVKVPIPFIFGTIIVVNMVQGSFFAKYSQPLKGVLNSIASAVIGSVLALIYGALAPVVTGAINPGPPSYDFEIWLASALLAVTFPFLIFHAEFFQFWPLRKAEQAKAAPAAHA
;
A
#
# COMPACT_ATOMS: atom_id res chain seq x y z
N MET A 1 -8.64 26.01 -2.78
CA MET A 1 -9.48 25.30 -1.78
C MET A 1 -8.66 25.05 -0.52
N LYS A 2 -9.31 24.94 0.65
CA LYS A 2 -8.68 24.59 1.95
C LYS A 2 -9.12 23.19 2.39
N GLN A 3 -8.34 22.56 3.29
CA GLN A 3 -8.77 21.34 3.95
C GLN A 3 -9.99 21.60 4.86
N PRO A 4 -10.91 20.63 5.02
CA PRO A 4 -10.93 19.27 4.43
C PRO A 4 -11.51 19.20 3.00
N ALA A 5 -12.16 20.26 2.51
CA ALA A 5 -12.84 20.26 1.20
C ALA A 5 -11.87 19.93 0.03
N LEU A 6 -10.62 20.40 0.11
CA LEU A 6 -9.58 20.08 -0.86
C LEU A 6 -9.34 18.57 -0.97
N GLY A 7 -9.15 17.91 0.18
CA GLY A 7 -8.91 16.48 0.23
C GLY A 7 -10.09 15.64 -0.25
N ILE A 8 -11.32 16.05 0.11
CA ILE A 8 -12.54 15.36 -0.34
C ILE A 8 -12.68 15.43 -1.87
N VAL A 9 -12.58 16.64 -2.44
CA VAL A 9 -12.69 16.82 -3.90
C VAL A 9 -11.57 16.06 -4.63
N ALA A 10 -10.34 16.15 -4.12
CA ALA A 10 -9.21 15.43 -4.69
C ALA A 10 -9.41 13.90 -4.65
N SER A 11 -9.92 13.36 -3.53
CA SER A 11 -10.21 11.93 -3.41
C SER A 11 -11.28 11.48 -4.41
N LEU A 12 -12.36 12.22 -4.55
CA LEU A 12 -13.43 11.91 -5.51
C LEU A 12 -12.92 11.92 -6.95
N LEU A 13 -12.10 12.91 -7.31
CA LEU A 13 -11.48 12.98 -8.64
C LEU A 13 -10.55 11.78 -8.90
N VAL A 14 -9.70 11.45 -7.93
CA VAL A 14 -8.79 10.30 -8.07
C VAL A 14 -9.55 9.00 -8.18
N ILE A 15 -10.61 8.79 -7.39
CA ILE A 15 -11.47 7.59 -7.47
C ILE A 15 -12.11 7.48 -8.85
N ALA A 16 -12.66 8.58 -9.38
CA ALA A 16 -13.28 8.59 -10.71
C ALA A 16 -12.25 8.27 -11.80
N ILE A 17 -11.05 8.86 -11.73
CA ILE A 17 -9.95 8.57 -12.68
C ILE A 17 -9.52 7.11 -12.56
N SER A 18 -9.41 6.58 -11.35
CA SER A 18 -9.01 5.19 -11.10
C SER A 18 -10.01 4.20 -11.71
N LEU A 19 -11.31 4.41 -11.50
CA LEU A 19 -12.35 3.58 -12.09
C LEU A 19 -12.37 3.69 -13.62
N GLY A 20 -12.21 4.91 -14.14
CA GLY A 20 -12.06 5.13 -15.59
C GLY A 20 -10.85 4.44 -16.18
N PHE A 21 -9.71 4.42 -15.46
CA PHE A 21 -8.52 3.69 -15.89
C PHE A 21 -8.76 2.17 -15.89
N VAL A 22 -9.36 1.62 -14.84
CA VAL A 22 -9.66 0.19 -14.75
C VAL A 22 -10.60 -0.24 -15.90
N SER A 23 -11.58 0.59 -16.26
CA SER A 23 -12.54 0.28 -17.34
C SER A 23 -11.93 0.13 -18.74
N LEU A 24 -10.67 0.54 -18.91
CA LEU A 24 -9.96 0.37 -20.20
C LEU A 24 -9.54 -1.06 -20.47
N PHE A 25 -9.61 -1.96 -19.47
CA PHE A 25 -9.07 -3.31 -19.56
C PHE A 25 -10.12 -4.37 -19.26
N ALA A 26 -10.10 -5.47 -20.01
CA ALA A 26 -10.81 -6.68 -19.63
C ALA A 26 -10.20 -7.27 -18.35
N PHE A 27 -11.02 -7.93 -17.51
CA PHE A 27 -10.60 -8.47 -16.20
C PHE A 27 -9.32 -9.32 -16.26
N PRO A 28 -9.15 -10.30 -17.18
CA PRO A 28 -7.92 -11.10 -17.21
C PRO A 28 -6.65 -10.27 -17.50
N THR A 29 -6.76 -9.26 -18.35
CA THR A 29 -5.64 -8.35 -18.65
C THR A 29 -5.34 -7.44 -17.45
N PHE A 30 -6.40 -6.92 -16.81
CA PHE A 30 -6.26 -6.06 -15.65
C PHE A 30 -5.65 -6.82 -14.46
N ALA A 31 -6.23 -7.95 -14.05
CA ALA A 31 -5.79 -8.72 -12.89
C ALA A 31 -4.41 -9.39 -13.12
N GLY A 32 -4.09 -9.75 -14.37
CA GLY A 32 -2.80 -10.33 -14.73
C GLY A 32 -1.72 -9.25 -14.89
N TRP A 33 -1.64 -8.63 -16.08
CA TRP A 33 -0.52 -7.76 -16.43
C TRP A 33 -0.58 -6.37 -15.82
N VAL A 34 -1.77 -5.72 -15.89
CA VAL A 34 -1.86 -4.30 -15.52
C VAL A 34 -1.64 -4.12 -14.03
N ALA A 35 -2.35 -4.88 -13.20
CA ALA A 35 -2.18 -4.82 -11.74
C ALA A 35 -0.76 -5.18 -11.31
N TYR A 36 -0.18 -6.25 -11.90
CA TYR A 36 1.20 -6.64 -11.63
C TYR A 36 2.20 -5.52 -11.91
N LEU A 37 2.14 -4.91 -13.11
CA LEU A 37 3.03 -3.83 -13.49
C LEU A 37 2.88 -2.62 -12.57
N LEU A 38 1.63 -2.24 -12.27
CA LEU A 38 1.36 -1.10 -11.41
C LEU A 38 1.83 -1.32 -9.97
N ILE A 39 1.66 -2.51 -9.42
CA ILE A 39 2.14 -2.82 -8.06
C ILE A 39 3.67 -2.76 -7.99
N CYS A 40 4.39 -3.12 -9.06
CA CYS A 40 5.85 -3.11 -9.08
C CYS A 40 6.47 -1.72 -8.85
N PHE A 41 5.77 -0.61 -9.12
CA PHE A 41 6.34 0.71 -8.85
C PHE A 41 5.98 1.29 -7.47
N ILE A 42 5.01 0.71 -6.76
CA ILE A 42 4.60 1.19 -5.44
C ILE A 42 5.77 1.22 -4.42
N PRO A 43 6.65 0.20 -4.32
CA PRO A 43 7.79 0.28 -3.42
C PRO A 43 8.69 1.49 -3.66
N MET A 44 8.91 1.87 -4.92
CA MET A 44 9.69 3.07 -5.23
C MET A 44 8.90 4.36 -4.93
N GLU A 45 7.59 4.36 -5.12
CA GLU A 45 6.71 5.45 -4.70
C GLU A 45 6.81 5.71 -3.19
N ILE A 46 6.80 4.65 -2.38
CA ILE A 46 7.00 4.72 -0.92
C ILE A 46 8.37 5.32 -0.59
N VAL A 47 9.43 4.90 -1.27
CA VAL A 47 10.78 5.47 -1.08
C VAL A 47 10.79 6.96 -1.41
N ILE A 48 10.23 7.37 -2.54
CA ILE A 48 10.19 8.78 -2.96
C ILE A 48 9.37 9.62 -1.98
N GLY A 49 8.17 9.15 -1.62
CA GLY A 49 7.24 9.87 -0.75
C GLY A 49 7.74 9.95 0.69
N ILE A 50 8.08 8.81 1.27
CA ILE A 50 8.38 8.68 2.70
C ILE A 50 9.86 8.87 2.98
N THR A 51 10.73 8.01 2.42
CA THR A 51 12.17 8.04 2.76
C THR A 51 12.85 9.30 2.24
N TRP A 52 12.46 9.78 1.06
CA TRP A 52 13.03 11.00 0.47
C TRP A 52 12.17 12.23 0.67
N GLY A 53 10.94 12.12 1.19
CA GLY A 53 10.02 13.24 1.41
C GLY A 53 9.79 14.08 0.15
N CYS A 54 9.76 13.47 -1.03
CA CYS A 54 9.67 14.11 -2.34
C CYS A 54 10.78 15.16 -2.60
N ARG A 55 11.92 15.07 -1.91
CA ARG A 55 13.09 15.95 -2.05
C ARG A 55 14.17 15.36 -2.95
N ASN A 56 14.01 14.10 -3.38
CA ASN A 56 14.90 13.38 -4.27
C ASN A 56 14.09 12.58 -5.30
N PRO A 57 14.65 12.29 -6.49
CA PRO A 57 15.96 12.75 -6.96
C PRO A 57 15.96 14.26 -7.27
N GLY A 58 17.13 14.89 -7.15
CA GLY A 58 17.25 16.35 -7.25
C GLY A 58 16.83 16.96 -8.59
N PHE A 59 16.93 16.22 -9.70
CA PHE A 59 16.49 16.68 -11.03
C PHE A 59 14.96 16.87 -11.08
N ALA A 60 14.18 16.09 -10.32
CA ALA A 60 12.75 16.20 -10.21
C ALA A 60 12.35 17.19 -9.10
N ALA A 61 12.92 17.05 -7.91
CA ALA A 61 12.53 17.79 -6.73
C ALA A 61 12.72 19.31 -6.82
N ARG A 62 13.68 19.76 -7.64
CA ARG A 62 13.98 21.19 -7.88
C ARG A 62 12.99 21.86 -8.86
N ARG A 63 12.12 21.09 -9.50
CA ARG A 63 11.14 21.63 -10.47
C ARG A 63 9.89 22.13 -9.75
N GLN A 64 9.17 23.02 -10.44
CA GLN A 64 7.83 23.46 -10.01
C GLN A 64 6.74 22.48 -10.48
N GLN A 65 5.58 22.52 -9.83
CA GLN A 65 4.41 21.76 -10.27
C GLN A 65 3.92 22.30 -11.62
N PRO A 66 3.47 21.45 -12.55
CA PRO A 66 3.30 19.99 -12.42
C PRO A 66 4.56 19.16 -12.72
N MET A 67 5.63 19.77 -13.26
CA MET A 67 6.81 19.06 -13.73
C MET A 67 7.49 18.23 -12.62
N LYS A 68 7.47 18.73 -11.38
CA LYS A 68 7.97 17.97 -10.21
C LYS A 68 7.22 16.65 -10.07
N GLY A 69 5.90 16.70 -10.02
CA GLY A 69 5.06 15.51 -9.86
C GLY A 69 5.25 14.51 -11.00
N ILE A 70 5.28 14.99 -12.25
CA ILE A 70 5.50 14.16 -13.44
C ILE A 70 6.85 13.44 -13.36
N LEU A 71 7.93 14.15 -13.05
CA LEU A 71 9.28 13.54 -13.01
C LEU A 71 9.43 12.55 -11.84
N LEU A 72 8.80 12.80 -10.69
CA LEU A 72 8.79 11.85 -9.57
C LEU A 72 8.00 10.58 -9.94
N ALA A 73 6.82 10.73 -10.57
CA ALA A 73 6.02 9.61 -11.05
C ALA A 73 6.75 8.79 -12.12
N LEU A 74 7.39 9.45 -13.09
CA LEU A 74 8.21 8.78 -14.10
C LEU A 74 9.42 8.06 -13.49
N THR A 75 10.01 8.59 -12.41
CA THR A 75 11.08 7.91 -11.69
C THR A 75 10.58 6.62 -11.03
N ALA A 76 9.42 6.67 -10.36
CA ALA A 76 8.80 5.49 -9.76
C ALA A 76 8.46 4.45 -10.84
N LEU A 77 7.85 4.89 -11.95
CA LEU A 77 7.50 4.01 -13.07
C LEU A 77 8.73 3.35 -13.70
N ALA A 78 9.81 4.10 -13.95
CA ALA A 78 11.03 3.56 -14.54
C ALA A 78 11.66 2.47 -13.66
N VAL A 79 11.73 2.68 -12.34
CA VAL A 79 12.21 1.66 -11.40
C VAL A 79 11.24 0.48 -11.36
N GLY A 80 9.93 0.73 -11.34
CA GLY A 80 8.92 -0.33 -11.36
C GLY A 80 8.98 -1.23 -12.59
N VAL A 81 9.25 -0.68 -13.78
CA VAL A 81 9.45 -1.48 -14.99
C VAL A 81 10.68 -2.39 -14.88
N ILE A 82 11.79 -1.88 -14.31
CA ILE A 82 12.99 -2.69 -14.05
C ILE A 82 12.66 -3.81 -13.05
N VAL A 83 11.98 -3.47 -11.97
CA VAL A 83 11.53 -4.45 -10.95
C VAL A 83 10.62 -5.50 -11.59
N ALA A 84 9.64 -5.09 -12.38
CA ALA A 84 8.73 -6.01 -13.05
C ALA A 84 9.49 -6.99 -13.95
N ALA A 85 10.44 -6.50 -14.77
CA ALA A 85 11.23 -7.34 -15.64
C ALA A 85 12.11 -8.34 -14.87
N VAL A 86 12.79 -7.89 -13.83
CA VAL A 86 13.63 -8.73 -12.97
C VAL A 86 12.77 -9.77 -12.24
N HIS A 87 11.68 -9.33 -11.62
CA HIS A 87 10.81 -10.18 -10.81
C HIS A 87 10.10 -11.26 -11.67
N HIS A 88 9.64 -10.87 -12.88
CA HIS A 88 9.03 -11.80 -13.84
C HIS A 88 10.01 -12.90 -14.26
N ARG A 89 11.29 -12.58 -14.43
CA ARG A 89 12.33 -13.58 -14.80
C ARG A 89 12.77 -14.42 -13.61
N VAL A 90 13.11 -13.78 -12.47
CA VAL A 90 13.77 -14.44 -11.34
C VAL A 90 12.78 -15.23 -10.48
N VAL A 91 11.59 -14.64 -10.21
CA VAL A 91 10.57 -15.25 -9.36
C VAL A 91 9.46 -15.89 -10.20
N GLY A 92 9.07 -15.25 -11.30
CA GLY A 92 7.96 -15.69 -12.16
C GLY A 92 8.32 -16.69 -13.24
N GLY A 93 9.59 -17.12 -13.35
CA GLY A 93 10.02 -18.12 -14.34
C GLY A 93 9.69 -17.75 -15.80
N SER A 94 9.47 -16.47 -16.09
CA SER A 94 9.07 -15.93 -17.40
C SER A 94 7.73 -16.49 -17.92
N ILE A 95 6.84 -16.95 -17.02
CA ILE A 95 5.50 -17.43 -17.38
C ILE A 95 4.60 -16.24 -17.72
N SER A 96 3.89 -16.34 -18.84
CA SER A 96 3.00 -15.30 -19.35
C SER A 96 1.59 -15.86 -19.60
N PRO A 97 0.52 -15.23 -19.07
CA PRO A 97 0.54 -14.06 -18.16
C PRO A 97 1.18 -14.36 -16.79
N PRO A 98 1.54 -13.33 -16.00
CA PRO A 98 2.11 -13.52 -14.67
C PRO A 98 1.26 -14.43 -13.80
N ALA A 99 1.87 -15.47 -13.23
CA ALA A 99 1.17 -16.41 -12.37
C ALA A 99 0.71 -15.73 -11.07
N PRO A 100 -0.39 -16.16 -10.43
CA PRO A 100 -0.88 -15.61 -9.17
C PRO A 100 0.18 -15.58 -8.04
N MET A 101 1.08 -16.56 -8.03
CA MET A 101 2.22 -16.64 -7.10
C MET A 101 3.12 -15.41 -7.22
N LEU A 102 3.39 -14.96 -8.45
CA LEU A 102 4.19 -13.77 -8.70
C LEU A 102 3.46 -12.50 -8.24
N ALA A 103 2.17 -12.41 -8.51
CA ALA A 103 1.35 -11.28 -8.06
C ALA A 103 1.32 -11.17 -6.52
N MET A 104 1.14 -12.28 -5.80
CA MET A 104 1.18 -12.28 -4.34
C MET A 104 2.56 -11.92 -3.79
N CYS A 105 3.64 -12.41 -4.41
CA CYS A 105 4.99 -12.06 -4.01
C CYS A 105 5.25 -10.55 -4.16
N ILE A 106 4.81 -9.91 -5.26
CA ILE A 106 5.02 -8.48 -5.45
C ILE A 106 4.14 -7.63 -4.50
N ILE A 107 2.92 -8.06 -4.19
CA ILE A 107 2.07 -7.43 -3.17
C ILE A 107 2.78 -7.44 -1.80
N ALA A 108 3.34 -8.59 -1.41
CA ALA A 108 4.09 -8.71 -0.16
C ALA A 108 5.31 -7.78 -0.11
N SER A 109 5.93 -7.46 -1.27
CA SER A 109 7.04 -6.48 -1.32
C SER A 109 6.60 -5.06 -0.96
N VAL A 110 5.37 -4.68 -1.29
CA VAL A 110 4.78 -3.40 -0.86
C VAL A 110 4.67 -3.35 0.66
N LEU A 111 4.17 -4.42 1.27
CA LEU A 111 4.04 -4.52 2.73
C LEU A 111 5.40 -4.45 3.43
N THR A 112 6.40 -5.17 2.90
CA THR A 112 7.78 -5.14 3.41
C THR A 112 8.39 -3.74 3.29
N THR A 113 8.10 -3.04 2.19
CA THR A 113 8.61 -1.66 1.99
C THR A 113 7.96 -0.68 2.98
N PHE A 114 6.66 -0.78 3.24
CA PHE A 114 6.00 0.00 4.28
C PHE A 114 6.60 -0.27 5.66
N TRP A 115 6.83 -1.54 5.99
CA TRP A 115 7.45 -1.93 7.25
C TRP A 115 8.82 -1.26 7.45
N LEU A 116 9.71 -1.35 6.46
CA LEU A 116 11.04 -0.73 6.53
C LEU A 116 11.00 0.80 6.47
N ALA A 117 10.18 1.38 5.60
CA ALA A 117 10.16 2.83 5.40
C ALA A 117 9.50 3.58 6.56
N ILE A 118 8.42 3.06 7.13
CA ILE A 118 7.63 3.75 8.16
C ILE A 118 8.00 3.25 9.55
N MET A 119 7.80 1.95 9.87
CA MET A 119 8.04 1.46 11.22
C MET A 119 9.52 1.56 11.60
N TRP A 120 10.42 1.27 10.66
CA TRP A 120 11.87 1.35 10.89
C TRP A 120 12.49 2.67 10.44
N GLY A 121 11.73 3.60 9.87
CA GLY A 121 12.25 4.90 9.41
C GLY A 121 13.43 4.79 8.45
N GLY A 122 13.50 3.69 7.68
CA GLY A 122 14.63 3.38 6.80
C GLY A 122 15.92 2.96 7.52
N TRP A 123 15.88 2.74 8.87
CA TRP A 123 17.02 2.17 9.60
C TRP A 123 17.27 0.71 9.15
N PRO A 124 18.53 0.23 9.05
CA PRO A 124 19.80 0.93 9.35
C PRO A 124 20.35 1.78 8.18
N PHE A 125 19.71 1.78 7.02
CA PHE A 125 20.22 2.37 5.78
C PHE A 125 20.43 3.88 5.90
N THR A 126 19.49 4.57 6.53
CA THR A 126 19.57 6.02 6.79
C THR A 126 20.71 6.40 7.74
N LYS A 127 21.19 5.46 8.57
CA LYS A 127 22.37 5.64 9.42
C LYS A 127 23.67 5.33 8.70
N ILE A 128 23.67 4.31 7.83
CA ILE A 128 24.87 3.83 7.10
C ILE A 128 25.22 4.77 5.97
N PHE A 129 24.23 5.18 5.17
CA PHE A 129 24.45 6.00 3.98
C PHE A 129 24.16 7.48 4.27
N LYS A 130 25.16 8.33 4.12
CA LYS A 130 24.99 9.80 4.23
C LYS A 130 24.17 10.39 3.07
N ASN A 131 24.21 9.75 1.90
CA ASN A 131 23.42 10.16 0.74
C ASN A 131 22.01 9.60 0.84
N PRO A 132 20.95 10.43 0.93
CA PRO A 132 19.58 9.96 1.04
C PRO A 132 19.12 9.06 -0.13
N VAL A 133 19.62 9.33 -1.35
CA VAL A 133 19.29 8.52 -2.53
C VAL A 133 19.86 7.11 -2.35
N ALA A 134 21.12 7.00 -1.94
CA ALA A 134 21.75 5.71 -1.69
C ALA A 134 21.05 4.95 -0.54
N ALA A 135 20.69 5.64 0.54
CA ALA A 135 19.94 5.05 1.67
C ALA A 135 18.61 4.46 1.21
N GLY A 136 17.82 5.23 0.46
CA GLY A 136 16.50 4.77 -0.02
C GLY A 136 16.60 3.62 -1.01
N LEU A 137 17.57 3.66 -1.94
CA LEU A 137 17.78 2.55 -2.88
C LEU A 137 18.28 1.29 -2.18
N ALA A 138 19.20 1.41 -1.21
CA ALA A 138 19.66 0.27 -0.42
C ALA A 138 18.52 -0.35 0.40
N MET A 139 17.66 0.48 1.00
CA MET A 139 16.45 0.03 1.70
C MET A 139 15.51 -0.70 0.74
N LEU A 140 15.29 -0.17 -0.47
CA LEU A 140 14.43 -0.79 -1.48
C LEU A 140 14.95 -2.17 -1.89
N VAL A 141 16.25 -2.31 -2.15
CA VAL A 141 16.87 -3.61 -2.45
C VAL A 141 16.68 -4.56 -1.27
N ALA A 142 16.93 -4.11 -0.05
CA ALA A 142 16.74 -4.93 1.14
C ALA A 142 15.26 -5.35 1.30
N ALA A 143 14.30 -4.47 1.01
CA ALA A 143 12.88 -4.80 1.03
C ALA A 143 12.55 -5.97 0.10
N TYR A 144 13.07 -5.97 -1.13
CA TYR A 144 12.88 -7.09 -2.06
C TYR A 144 13.56 -8.38 -1.61
N LEU A 145 14.77 -8.29 -1.05
CA LEU A 145 15.48 -9.48 -0.54
C LEU A 145 14.75 -10.08 0.67
N ILE A 146 14.35 -9.26 1.63
CA ILE A 146 13.58 -9.70 2.80
C ILE A 146 12.24 -10.28 2.35
N ASN A 147 11.55 -9.60 1.43
CA ASN A 147 10.30 -10.10 0.87
C ASN A 147 10.47 -11.46 0.19
N TYR A 148 11.54 -11.65 -0.58
CA TYR A 148 11.83 -12.93 -1.21
C TYR A 148 12.03 -14.05 -0.19
N LEU A 149 12.70 -13.76 0.93
CA LEU A 149 12.85 -14.72 2.05
C LEU A 149 11.50 -15.01 2.71
N ILE A 150 10.68 -13.99 2.98
CA ILE A 150 9.31 -14.16 3.52
C ILE A 150 8.49 -15.04 2.58
N PHE A 151 8.54 -14.77 1.28
CA PHE A 151 7.82 -15.55 0.27
C PHE A 151 8.28 -17.01 0.28
N ARG A 152 9.60 -17.27 0.25
CA ARG A 152 10.16 -18.63 0.23
C ARG A 152 9.86 -19.43 1.50
N VAL A 153 9.79 -18.77 2.66
CA VAL A 153 9.60 -19.45 3.95
C VAL A 153 8.13 -19.67 4.29
N PHE A 154 7.27 -18.71 3.95
CA PHE A 154 5.91 -18.72 4.47
C PHE A 154 4.82 -19.08 3.46
N PHE A 155 5.05 -18.95 2.15
CA PHE A 155 4.00 -19.13 1.15
C PHE A 155 4.00 -20.54 0.54
N ASN A 156 2.82 -21.14 0.49
CA ASN A 156 2.58 -22.47 -0.11
C ASN A 156 1.32 -22.40 -0.98
N TYR A 157 1.43 -22.91 -2.21
CA TYR A 157 0.36 -22.84 -3.21
C TYR A 157 -0.21 -24.23 -3.57
N GLU A 158 0.06 -25.27 -2.78
CA GLU A 158 -0.44 -26.63 -3.03
C GLU A 158 -1.97 -26.69 -3.16
N PHE A 159 -2.71 -25.76 -2.50
CA PHE A 159 -4.16 -25.66 -2.63
C PHE A 159 -4.62 -25.32 -4.06
N MET A 160 -3.73 -24.81 -4.92
CA MET A 160 -3.99 -24.54 -6.34
C MET A 160 -3.56 -25.70 -7.26
N CYS A 161 -3.06 -26.80 -6.71
CA CYS A 161 -2.61 -27.94 -7.49
C CYS A 161 -3.77 -28.44 -8.38
N GLY A 162 -3.52 -28.53 -9.69
CA GLY A 162 -4.54 -28.86 -10.69
C GLY A 162 -5.24 -27.67 -11.35
N ALA A 163 -5.07 -26.44 -10.82
CA ALA A 163 -5.56 -25.25 -11.51
C ALA A 163 -4.68 -24.90 -12.73
N PRO A 164 -5.26 -24.45 -13.86
CA PRO A 164 -4.49 -24.12 -15.07
C PRO A 164 -3.40 -23.06 -14.86
N VAL A 165 -3.56 -22.21 -13.84
CA VAL A 165 -2.62 -21.14 -13.51
C VAL A 165 -1.56 -21.54 -12.48
N TYR A 166 -1.61 -22.79 -11.97
CA TYR A 166 -0.61 -23.31 -11.05
C TYR A 166 0.66 -23.71 -11.78
N ALA A 167 1.78 -23.18 -11.34
CA ALA A 167 3.10 -23.50 -11.87
C ALA A 167 3.96 -24.11 -10.75
N ALA A 168 4.01 -25.43 -10.68
CA ALA A 168 4.67 -26.16 -9.57
C ALA A 168 6.13 -25.73 -9.34
N GLN A 169 6.86 -25.39 -10.41
CA GLN A 169 8.25 -24.91 -10.33
C GLN A 169 8.40 -23.56 -9.66
N LEU A 170 7.31 -22.79 -9.51
CA LEU A 170 7.31 -21.47 -8.85
C LEU A 170 6.82 -21.55 -7.40
N ASP A 171 6.20 -22.65 -7.02
CA ASP A 171 5.71 -22.82 -5.66
C ASP A 171 6.90 -22.91 -4.69
N PRO A 172 6.99 -22.01 -3.72
CA PRO A 172 8.05 -22.05 -2.71
C PRO A 172 7.90 -23.19 -1.70
N HIS A 173 6.73 -23.87 -1.64
CA HIS A 173 6.39 -24.91 -0.65
C HIS A 173 6.67 -24.45 0.79
N GLY A 174 6.29 -23.20 1.11
CA GLY A 174 6.49 -22.61 2.43
C GLY A 174 5.54 -23.18 3.50
N MET A 175 5.58 -22.58 4.68
CA MET A 175 4.92 -23.13 5.89
C MET A 175 3.39 -22.99 5.89
N PHE A 176 2.83 -22.00 5.19
CA PHE A 176 1.41 -21.65 5.29
C PHE A 176 0.78 -21.52 3.90
N ASN A 177 -0.51 -21.86 3.81
CA ASN A 177 -1.31 -21.51 2.64
C ASN A 177 -1.12 -20.03 2.28
N ALA A 178 -0.87 -19.75 0.99
CA ALA A 178 -0.46 -18.42 0.54
C ALA A 178 -1.51 -17.33 0.80
N TRP A 179 -2.82 -17.64 0.75
CA TRP A 179 -3.84 -16.69 1.15
C TRP A 179 -3.75 -16.34 2.63
N ASN A 180 -3.59 -17.34 3.50
CA ASN A 180 -3.44 -17.11 4.94
C ASN A 180 -2.18 -16.29 5.25
N ALA A 181 -1.05 -16.62 4.61
CA ALA A 181 0.20 -15.89 4.78
C ALA A 181 0.07 -14.42 4.36
N LEU A 182 -0.48 -14.17 3.16
CA LEU A 182 -0.67 -12.82 2.64
C LEU A 182 -1.63 -11.99 3.50
N VAL A 183 -2.78 -12.58 3.87
CA VAL A 183 -3.82 -11.87 4.64
C VAL A 183 -3.37 -11.59 6.06
N PHE A 184 -2.67 -12.54 6.70
CA PHE A 184 -2.01 -12.31 7.98
C PHE A 184 -1.02 -11.13 7.89
N TYR A 185 -0.11 -11.16 6.91
CA TYR A 185 0.90 -10.13 6.72
C TYR A 185 0.27 -8.74 6.46
N LEU A 186 -0.74 -8.69 5.59
CA LEU A 186 -1.49 -7.47 5.31
C LEU A 186 -2.18 -6.92 6.57
N THR A 187 -2.76 -7.79 7.39
CA THR A 187 -3.45 -7.39 8.62
C THR A 187 -2.46 -6.83 9.65
N VAL A 188 -1.29 -7.47 9.80
CA VAL A 188 -0.21 -6.97 10.65
C VAL A 188 0.27 -5.58 10.19
N ILE A 189 0.52 -5.41 8.89
CA ILE A 189 0.91 -4.10 8.35
C ILE A 189 -0.24 -3.09 8.42
N GLY A 190 -1.49 -3.54 8.37
CA GLY A 190 -2.66 -2.68 8.61
C GLY A 190 -2.62 -1.93 9.94
N VAL A 191 -1.99 -2.49 10.98
CA VAL A 191 -1.78 -1.82 12.28
C VAL A 191 -0.86 -0.60 12.17
N LEU A 192 0.04 -0.54 11.18
CA LEU A 192 0.80 0.66 10.86
C LEU A 192 -0.15 1.84 10.59
N PHE A 193 -1.15 1.63 9.76
CA PHE A 193 -2.14 2.66 9.42
C PHE A 193 -3.01 3.04 10.62
N LEU A 194 -3.33 2.07 11.50
CA LEU A 194 -3.96 2.38 12.78
C LEU A 194 -3.08 3.33 13.62
N SER A 195 -1.79 3.05 13.72
CA SER A 195 -0.84 3.88 14.48
C SER A 195 -0.69 5.29 13.90
N LEU A 196 -0.78 5.45 12.57
CA LEU A 196 -0.77 6.77 11.91
C LEU A 196 -2.00 7.61 12.28
N ASN A 197 -3.18 7.01 12.43
CA ASN A 197 -4.38 7.71 12.92
C ASN A 197 -4.17 8.29 14.32
N PHE A 198 -3.32 7.66 15.13
CA PHE A 198 -2.96 8.09 16.48
C PHE A 198 -1.72 9.00 16.53
N ASP A 199 -1.18 9.46 15.40
CA ASP A 199 0.09 10.23 15.37
C ASP A 199 1.20 9.52 16.18
N LEU A 200 1.27 8.20 16.09
CA LEU A 200 2.16 7.29 16.84
C LEU A 200 1.98 7.30 18.37
N TRP A 201 0.88 7.88 18.91
CA TRP A 201 0.56 7.68 20.33
C TRP A 201 0.23 6.19 20.58
N PRO A 202 0.68 5.55 21.68
CA PRO A 202 1.39 6.13 22.83
C PRO A 202 2.92 6.17 22.70
N PHE A 203 3.54 5.73 21.60
CA PHE A 203 5.01 5.71 21.47
C PHE A 203 5.63 7.09 21.68
N THR A 204 4.98 8.15 21.17
CA THR A 204 5.40 9.54 21.31
C THR A 204 5.46 10.04 22.76
N ALA A 205 4.84 9.33 23.72
CA ALA A 205 4.96 9.66 25.14
C ALA A 205 6.34 9.32 25.73
N SER A 206 7.16 8.51 25.03
CA SER A 206 8.50 8.09 25.49
C SER A 206 9.58 8.41 24.45
N PRO A 207 10.42 9.43 24.67
CA PRO A 207 11.53 9.74 23.77
C PRO A 207 12.48 8.57 23.51
N ALA A 208 12.64 7.66 24.48
CA ALA A 208 13.49 6.48 24.34
C ALA A 208 12.90 5.48 23.32
N ILE A 209 11.58 5.32 23.30
CA ILE A 209 10.90 4.44 22.32
C ILE A 209 10.97 5.04 20.91
N MET A 210 10.90 6.37 20.78
CA MET A 210 10.91 7.03 19.48
C MET A 210 12.26 6.97 18.73
N GLN A 211 13.30 6.44 19.35
CA GLN A 211 14.61 6.26 18.70
C GLN A 211 14.70 4.91 17.97
N GLN A 212 15.31 4.92 16.77
CA GLN A 212 15.64 3.68 16.05
C GLN A 212 16.90 3.03 16.63
N PRO A 213 16.96 1.71 16.78
CA PRO A 213 16.00 0.69 16.31
C PRO A 213 14.82 0.40 17.25
N THR A 214 14.78 1.01 18.46
CA THR A 214 13.77 0.70 19.49
C THR A 214 12.35 0.87 18.97
N LEU A 215 12.05 1.97 18.28
CA LEU A 215 10.74 2.20 17.68
C LEU A 215 10.36 1.09 16.69
N GLY A 216 11.25 0.74 15.78
CA GLY A 216 11.02 -0.32 14.80
C GLY A 216 10.69 -1.67 15.46
N ILE A 217 11.44 -2.04 16.50
CA ILE A 217 11.21 -3.28 17.25
C ILE A 217 9.86 -3.24 17.97
N VAL A 218 9.63 -2.22 18.79
CA VAL A 218 8.40 -2.10 19.60
C VAL A 218 7.18 -2.03 18.70
N TRP A 219 7.22 -1.21 17.66
CA TRP A 219 6.09 -1.07 16.73
C TRP A 219 5.82 -2.37 15.97
N THR A 220 6.86 -3.08 15.51
CA THR A 220 6.70 -4.39 14.87
C THR A 220 6.06 -5.42 15.81
N VAL A 221 6.49 -5.49 17.07
CA VAL A 221 5.91 -6.40 18.07
C VAL A 221 4.44 -6.06 18.35
N VAL A 222 4.12 -4.78 18.55
CA VAL A 222 2.74 -4.32 18.75
C VAL A 222 1.87 -4.63 17.53
N ALA A 223 2.40 -4.43 16.31
CA ALA A 223 1.69 -4.76 15.08
C ALA A 223 1.42 -6.26 14.95
N LEU A 224 2.38 -7.11 15.30
CA LEU A 224 2.20 -8.57 15.32
C LEU A 224 1.13 -9.00 16.33
N ILE A 225 1.10 -8.42 17.52
CA ILE A 225 0.11 -8.75 18.55
C ILE A 225 -1.29 -8.30 18.12
N ILE A 226 -1.45 -7.04 17.72
CA ILE A 226 -2.77 -6.48 17.37
C ILE A 226 -3.25 -7.08 16.04
N GLY A 227 -2.42 -7.10 15.01
CA GLY A 227 -2.77 -7.61 13.70
C GLY A 227 -2.98 -9.12 13.70
N GLY A 228 -2.11 -9.86 14.41
CA GLY A 228 -2.29 -11.30 14.61
C GLY A 228 -3.56 -11.63 15.38
N GLY A 229 -3.88 -10.84 16.42
CA GLY A 229 -5.15 -10.96 17.16
C GLY A 229 -6.37 -10.67 16.27
N ALA A 230 -6.33 -9.62 15.47
CA ALA A 230 -7.42 -9.29 14.54
C ALA A 230 -7.61 -10.40 13.49
N TYR A 231 -6.53 -10.92 12.92
CA TYR A 231 -6.57 -12.05 12.01
C TYR A 231 -7.16 -13.30 12.68
N TYR A 232 -6.69 -13.63 13.89
CA TYR A 232 -7.21 -14.78 14.64
C TYR A 232 -8.70 -14.66 14.90
N ILE A 233 -9.16 -13.48 15.35
CA ILE A 233 -10.60 -13.25 15.61
C ILE A 233 -11.40 -13.39 14.31
N GLY A 234 -11.02 -12.74 13.22
CA GLY A 234 -11.77 -12.75 11.97
C GLY A 234 -11.74 -14.10 11.27
N VAL A 235 -10.54 -14.64 11.04
CA VAL A 235 -10.39 -15.84 10.21
C VAL A 235 -10.56 -17.12 11.00
N VAL A 236 -9.98 -17.21 12.22
CA VAL A 236 -10.00 -18.47 12.98
C VAL A 236 -11.23 -18.57 13.87
N ALA A 237 -11.50 -17.56 14.70
CA ALA A 237 -12.60 -17.64 15.67
C ALA A 237 -13.99 -17.43 15.05
N MET A 238 -14.11 -16.49 14.09
CA MET A 238 -15.37 -16.24 13.37
C MET A 238 -15.53 -17.10 12.12
N GLY A 239 -14.49 -17.84 11.69
CA GLY A 239 -14.54 -18.71 10.52
C GLY A 239 -14.70 -17.97 9.19
N MET A 240 -14.28 -16.70 9.11
CA MET A 240 -14.34 -15.97 7.84
C MET A 240 -13.32 -16.55 6.85
N ASP A 241 -13.73 -16.65 5.59
CA ASP A 241 -12.77 -16.92 4.51
C ASP A 241 -11.66 -15.84 4.50
N PRO A 242 -10.37 -16.21 4.43
CA PRO A 242 -9.26 -15.26 4.50
C PRO A 242 -9.34 -14.15 3.46
N VAL A 243 -9.72 -14.47 2.21
CA VAL A 243 -9.80 -13.49 1.12
C VAL A 243 -10.98 -12.54 1.33
N ALA A 244 -12.12 -13.08 1.77
CA ALA A 244 -13.28 -12.27 2.14
C ALA A 244 -12.97 -11.35 3.34
N PHE A 245 -12.23 -11.83 4.35
CA PHE A 245 -11.77 -11.02 5.47
C PHE A 245 -10.85 -9.88 4.98
N MET A 246 -9.91 -10.19 4.09
CA MET A 246 -8.97 -9.23 3.52
C MET A 246 -9.67 -8.02 2.90
N VAL A 247 -10.65 -8.26 2.03
CA VAL A 247 -11.35 -7.20 1.31
C VAL A 247 -12.43 -6.49 2.14
N LYS A 248 -12.85 -7.06 3.25
CA LYS A 248 -13.88 -6.47 4.14
C LYS A 248 -13.30 -5.72 5.34
N VAL A 249 -12.06 -6.04 5.77
CA VAL A 249 -11.48 -5.49 7.01
C VAL A 249 -10.19 -4.72 6.75
N PRO A 250 -9.01 -5.35 6.53
CA PRO A 250 -7.77 -4.59 6.45
C PRO A 250 -7.68 -3.67 5.23
N ILE A 251 -8.09 -4.10 4.04
CA ILE A 251 -8.02 -3.25 2.85
C ILE A 251 -8.87 -1.99 3.00
N PRO A 252 -10.18 -2.06 3.31
CA PRO A 252 -10.98 -0.85 3.52
C PRO A 252 -10.39 0.08 4.57
N PHE A 253 -9.95 -0.46 5.72
CA PHE A 253 -9.34 0.34 6.78
C PHE A 253 -8.08 1.09 6.32
N ILE A 254 -7.18 0.42 5.62
CA ILE A 254 -5.96 1.01 5.05
C ILE A 254 -6.32 2.18 4.12
N PHE A 255 -7.24 1.96 3.17
CA PHE A 255 -7.64 2.99 2.20
C PHE A 255 -8.37 4.16 2.86
N GLY A 256 -9.24 3.89 3.82
CA GLY A 256 -9.88 4.94 4.61
C GLY A 256 -8.85 5.78 5.37
N THR A 257 -7.81 5.14 5.94
CA THR A 257 -6.71 5.85 6.61
C THR A 257 -5.91 6.72 5.64
N ILE A 258 -5.61 6.22 4.43
CA ILE A 258 -4.93 7.02 3.41
C ILE A 258 -5.75 8.27 3.07
N ILE A 259 -7.06 8.14 2.93
CA ILE A 259 -7.94 9.31 2.69
C ILE A 259 -7.90 10.27 3.89
N VAL A 260 -8.07 9.78 5.11
CA VAL A 260 -8.10 10.62 6.31
C VAL A 260 -6.75 11.29 6.58
N VAL A 261 -5.63 10.55 6.45
CA VAL A 261 -4.30 11.05 6.82
C VAL A 261 -3.64 11.81 5.67
N ASN A 262 -3.65 11.27 4.44
CA ASN A 262 -2.93 11.88 3.32
C ASN A 262 -3.80 12.85 2.54
N MET A 263 -5.05 12.48 2.19
CA MET A 263 -5.88 13.36 1.35
C MET A 263 -6.49 14.50 2.16
N VAL A 264 -7.10 14.20 3.31
CA VAL A 264 -7.72 15.21 4.19
C VAL A 264 -6.73 15.81 5.20
N GLN A 265 -5.52 15.25 5.26
CA GLN A 265 -4.41 15.71 6.13
C GLN A 265 -4.82 15.76 7.61
N GLY A 266 -5.57 14.77 8.09
CA GLY A 266 -6.03 14.67 9.49
C GLY A 266 -6.91 15.84 9.96
N SER A 267 -7.41 16.67 9.03
CA SER A 267 -8.10 17.93 9.37
C SER A 267 -9.50 17.75 9.94
N PHE A 268 -10.14 16.58 9.78
CA PHE A 268 -11.49 16.33 10.32
C PHE A 268 -11.55 16.51 11.83
N PHE A 269 -10.55 16.02 12.54
CA PHE A 269 -10.52 15.99 14.01
C PHE A 269 -9.32 16.71 14.60
N ALA A 270 -8.75 17.67 13.86
CA ALA A 270 -7.55 18.41 14.27
C ALA A 270 -7.69 19.16 15.61
N LYS A 271 -8.93 19.46 16.03
CA LYS A 271 -9.21 20.15 17.30
C LYS A 271 -9.10 19.25 18.55
N TYR A 272 -9.06 17.93 18.35
CA TYR A 272 -8.97 16.99 19.47
C TYR A 272 -7.51 16.57 19.71
N SER A 273 -7.18 16.27 20.97
CA SER A 273 -5.89 15.67 21.36
C SER A 273 -5.93 14.15 21.31
N GLN A 274 -4.75 13.52 21.29
CA GLN A 274 -4.64 12.09 21.46
C GLN A 274 -5.01 11.66 22.90
N PRO A 275 -5.64 10.51 23.11
CA PRO A 275 -5.97 9.47 22.13
C PRO A 275 -7.29 9.67 21.37
N LEU A 276 -8.14 10.63 21.78
CA LEU A 276 -9.48 10.81 21.19
C LEU A 276 -9.42 11.11 19.68
N LYS A 277 -8.46 11.95 19.24
CA LYS A 277 -8.22 12.21 17.82
C LYS A 277 -7.99 10.89 17.04
N GLY A 278 -7.14 10.02 17.57
CA GLY A 278 -6.81 8.73 16.95
C GLY A 278 -8.02 7.81 16.83
N VAL A 279 -8.84 7.73 17.87
CA VAL A 279 -10.10 6.95 17.85
C VAL A 279 -11.05 7.47 16.78
N LEU A 280 -11.28 8.78 16.74
CA LEU A 280 -12.17 9.42 15.76
C LEU A 280 -11.65 9.25 14.33
N ASN A 281 -10.36 9.43 14.10
CA ASN A 281 -9.71 9.17 12.81
C ASN A 281 -9.89 7.70 12.39
N SER A 282 -9.71 6.75 13.32
CA SER A 282 -9.83 5.31 13.03
C SER A 282 -11.26 4.92 12.68
N ILE A 283 -12.25 5.47 13.39
CA ILE A 283 -13.67 5.28 13.05
C ILE A 283 -13.97 5.87 11.66
N ALA A 284 -13.53 7.09 11.40
CA ALA A 284 -13.70 7.71 10.08
C ALA A 284 -13.01 6.90 8.97
N SER A 285 -11.81 6.38 9.22
CA SER A 285 -11.08 5.51 8.31
C SER A 285 -11.87 4.23 8.01
N ALA A 286 -12.39 3.57 9.03
CA ALA A 286 -13.20 2.36 8.84
C ALA A 286 -14.47 2.66 8.02
N VAL A 287 -15.19 3.74 8.33
CA VAL A 287 -16.41 4.12 7.60
C VAL A 287 -16.11 4.50 6.15
N ILE A 288 -15.15 5.42 5.93
CA ILE A 288 -14.79 5.90 4.59
C ILE A 288 -14.28 4.74 3.73
N GLY A 289 -13.42 3.90 4.28
CA GLY A 289 -12.89 2.74 3.56
C GLY A 289 -13.97 1.71 3.21
N SER A 290 -14.90 1.42 4.14
CA SER A 290 -16.02 0.52 3.88
C SER A 290 -16.95 1.08 2.80
N VAL A 291 -17.27 2.38 2.86
CA VAL A 291 -18.07 3.06 1.81
C VAL A 291 -17.35 2.99 0.47
N LEU A 292 -16.03 3.23 0.44
CA LEU A 292 -15.23 3.12 -0.78
C LEU A 292 -15.30 1.70 -1.37
N ALA A 293 -15.10 0.67 -0.55
CA ALA A 293 -15.19 -0.73 -1.00
C ALA A 293 -16.60 -1.07 -1.54
N LEU A 294 -17.66 -0.57 -0.90
CA LEU A 294 -19.03 -0.74 -1.38
C LEU A 294 -19.26 -0.03 -2.72
N ILE A 295 -18.74 1.19 -2.91
CA ILE A 295 -18.83 1.91 -4.18
C ILE A 295 -18.13 1.14 -5.29
N TYR A 296 -16.89 0.66 -5.05
CA TYR A 296 -16.18 -0.16 -6.02
C TYR A 296 -16.94 -1.45 -6.34
N GLY A 297 -17.44 -2.14 -5.32
CA GLY A 297 -18.23 -3.35 -5.50
C GLY A 297 -19.51 -3.13 -6.32
N ALA A 298 -20.24 -2.05 -6.06
CA ALA A 298 -21.44 -1.69 -6.84
C ALA A 298 -21.11 -1.30 -8.29
N LEU A 299 -19.95 -0.72 -8.55
CA LEU A 299 -19.52 -0.29 -9.87
C LEU A 299 -18.77 -1.37 -10.66
N ALA A 300 -18.30 -2.43 -10.02
CA ALA A 300 -17.55 -3.51 -10.69
C ALA A 300 -18.24 -4.06 -11.94
N PRO A 301 -19.56 -4.37 -11.94
CA PRO A 301 -20.25 -4.87 -13.12
C PRO A 301 -20.28 -3.86 -14.28
N VAL A 302 -20.30 -2.57 -13.97
CA VAL A 302 -20.32 -1.50 -14.97
C VAL A 302 -18.92 -1.24 -15.54
N VAL A 303 -17.90 -1.34 -14.69
CA VAL A 303 -16.51 -1.02 -15.03
C VAL A 303 -15.85 -2.17 -15.80
N THR A 304 -16.09 -3.41 -15.38
CA THR A 304 -15.33 -4.57 -15.88
C THR A 304 -16.23 -5.67 -16.45
N GLY A 305 -17.53 -5.61 -16.19
CA GLY A 305 -18.48 -6.68 -16.49
C GLY A 305 -18.72 -7.61 -15.30
N ALA A 306 -19.54 -8.63 -15.50
CA ALA A 306 -19.88 -9.59 -14.44
C ALA A 306 -18.65 -10.43 -14.06
N ILE A 307 -18.27 -10.37 -12.78
CA ILE A 307 -17.20 -11.17 -12.17
C ILE A 307 -17.75 -11.89 -10.94
N ASN A 308 -17.29 -13.12 -10.72
CA ASN A 308 -17.82 -13.97 -9.66
C ASN A 308 -17.10 -13.74 -8.32
N PRO A 309 -17.83 -13.58 -7.20
CA PRO A 309 -17.22 -13.54 -5.88
C PRO A 309 -16.95 -14.94 -5.34
N GLY A 310 -15.97 -15.04 -4.44
CA GLY A 310 -15.68 -16.24 -3.67
C GLY A 310 -14.92 -17.33 -4.41
N PRO A 311 -14.67 -18.45 -3.72
CA PRO A 311 -13.87 -19.54 -4.25
C PRO A 311 -14.51 -20.21 -5.47
N PRO A 312 -13.72 -20.84 -6.35
CA PRO A 312 -12.27 -21.03 -6.23
C PRO A 312 -11.43 -19.86 -6.76
N SER A 313 -11.97 -18.99 -7.62
CA SER A 313 -11.19 -17.99 -8.35
C SER A 313 -11.05 -16.65 -7.63
N TYR A 314 -12.01 -16.29 -6.77
CA TYR A 314 -12.04 -14.98 -6.07
C TYR A 314 -11.94 -13.78 -7.01
N ASP A 315 -12.51 -13.86 -8.21
CA ASP A 315 -12.35 -12.84 -9.26
C ASP A 315 -12.75 -11.45 -8.78
N PHE A 316 -13.87 -11.35 -8.05
CA PHE A 316 -14.34 -10.08 -7.51
C PHE A 316 -13.39 -9.53 -6.44
N GLU A 317 -12.93 -10.36 -5.53
CA GLU A 317 -12.02 -9.95 -4.45
C GLU A 317 -10.65 -9.55 -5.01
N ILE A 318 -10.14 -10.28 -5.99
CA ILE A 318 -8.90 -9.94 -6.70
C ILE A 318 -9.06 -8.63 -7.47
N TRP A 319 -10.19 -8.44 -8.16
CA TRP A 319 -10.48 -7.21 -8.86
C TRP A 319 -10.53 -6.02 -7.89
N LEU A 320 -11.27 -6.14 -6.78
CA LEU A 320 -11.43 -5.09 -5.79
C LEU A 320 -10.09 -4.72 -5.15
N ALA A 321 -9.33 -5.73 -4.70
CA ALA A 321 -8.01 -5.52 -4.11
C ALA A 321 -7.04 -4.87 -5.12
N SER A 322 -7.04 -5.32 -6.37
CA SER A 322 -6.18 -4.77 -7.42
C SER A 322 -6.58 -3.36 -7.84
N ALA A 323 -7.87 -3.08 -8.00
CA ALA A 323 -8.37 -1.73 -8.33
C ALA A 323 -8.02 -0.71 -7.24
N LEU A 324 -8.09 -1.12 -5.98
CA LEU A 324 -7.69 -0.30 -4.86
C LEU A 324 -6.16 -0.19 -4.76
N LEU A 325 -5.44 -1.30 -4.65
CA LEU A 325 -4.00 -1.30 -4.38
C LEU A 325 -3.16 -0.88 -5.59
N ALA A 326 -3.45 -1.45 -6.79
CA ALA A 326 -2.62 -1.20 -7.95
C ALA A 326 -2.89 0.14 -8.62
N VAL A 327 -4.13 0.65 -8.56
CA VAL A 327 -4.53 1.87 -9.27
C VAL A 327 -4.82 3.02 -8.31
N THR A 328 -5.80 2.83 -7.41
CA THR A 328 -6.29 3.93 -6.56
C THR A 328 -5.24 4.42 -5.58
N PHE A 329 -4.51 3.50 -4.94
CA PHE A 329 -3.45 3.86 -4.00
C PHE A 329 -2.37 4.74 -4.65
N PRO A 330 -1.70 4.33 -5.74
CA PRO A 330 -0.70 5.17 -6.39
C PRO A 330 -1.25 6.53 -6.81
N PHE A 331 -2.46 6.58 -7.35
CA PHE A 331 -3.04 7.84 -7.80
C PHE A 331 -3.37 8.79 -6.64
N LEU A 332 -3.82 8.27 -5.48
CA LEU A 332 -4.01 9.07 -4.27
C LEU A 332 -2.68 9.66 -3.79
N ILE A 333 -1.64 8.85 -3.70
CA ILE A 333 -0.32 9.28 -3.24
C ILE A 333 0.34 10.23 -4.26
N PHE A 334 0.28 9.93 -5.56
CA PHE A 334 0.77 10.86 -6.57
C PHE A 334 0.10 12.22 -6.44
N HIS A 335 -1.22 12.25 -6.31
CA HIS A 335 -1.94 13.52 -6.24
C HIS A 335 -1.63 14.29 -4.95
N ALA A 336 -1.59 13.61 -3.79
CA ALA A 336 -1.32 14.25 -2.50
C ALA A 336 0.15 14.65 -2.35
N GLU A 337 1.09 13.72 -2.59
CA GLU A 337 2.51 13.88 -2.25
C GLU A 337 3.33 14.41 -3.42
N PHE A 338 3.23 13.82 -4.63
CA PHE A 338 4.05 14.21 -5.76
C PHE A 338 3.56 15.50 -6.40
N PHE A 339 2.23 15.60 -6.64
CA PHE A 339 1.62 16.79 -7.23
C PHE A 339 1.21 17.84 -6.19
N GLN A 340 1.20 17.52 -4.88
CA GLN A 340 0.81 18.45 -3.81
C GLN A 340 -0.55 19.12 -4.06
N PHE A 341 -1.51 18.30 -4.50
CA PHE A 341 -2.88 18.69 -4.89
C PHE A 341 -2.96 19.65 -6.10
N TRP A 342 -1.92 19.77 -6.91
CA TRP A 342 -2.03 20.49 -8.17
C TRP A 342 -3.02 19.76 -9.12
N PRO A 343 -3.89 20.45 -9.89
CA PRO A 343 -4.08 21.91 -10.00
C PRO A 343 -5.05 22.52 -8.97
N LEU A 344 -5.67 21.72 -8.08
CA LEU A 344 -6.66 22.18 -7.10
C LEU A 344 -6.08 23.19 -6.08
N ARG A 345 -4.79 23.11 -5.83
CA ARG A 345 -4.02 24.02 -4.98
C ARG A 345 -2.96 24.72 -5.81
N LYS A 346 -2.88 26.06 -5.74
CA LYS A 346 -1.83 26.82 -6.42
C LYS A 346 -0.48 26.60 -5.78
N ALA A 347 0.61 26.58 -6.59
CA ALA A 347 1.97 26.30 -6.15
C ALA A 347 2.48 27.23 -5.02
N GLU A 348 2.07 28.49 -4.99
CA GLU A 348 2.42 29.45 -3.93
C GLU A 348 1.83 29.09 -2.57
N GLN A 349 0.65 28.50 -2.53
CA GLN A 349 0.00 28.05 -1.29
C GLN A 349 0.61 26.74 -0.76
N ALA A 350 1.30 25.98 -1.59
CA ALA A 350 1.99 24.76 -1.17
C ALA A 350 3.28 25.04 -0.40
N LYS A 351 3.96 26.17 -0.66
CA LYS A 351 5.17 26.57 0.07
C LYS A 351 4.88 27.07 1.50
N ALA A 352 3.67 27.52 1.79
CA ALA A 352 3.26 28.05 3.07
C ALA A 352 2.64 27.02 4.05
N ALA A 353 2.42 25.78 3.58
CA ALA A 353 1.90 24.72 4.46
C ALA A 353 3.04 24.09 5.27
N PRO A 354 2.90 23.90 6.61
CA PRO A 354 3.85 23.13 7.37
C PRO A 354 3.95 21.73 6.78
N ALA A 355 5.19 21.20 6.73
CA ALA A 355 5.42 19.82 6.31
C ALA A 355 4.60 18.91 7.26
N ALA A 356 3.55 18.31 6.76
CA ALA A 356 2.82 17.30 7.48
C ALA A 356 3.76 16.10 7.60
N HIS A 357 4.14 15.81 8.83
CA HIS A 357 4.89 14.63 9.25
C HIS A 357 6.35 14.53 8.76
N ALA A 358 7.28 15.13 9.53
CA ALA A 358 8.65 14.65 9.64
C ALA A 358 8.73 13.63 10.78
#